data_d74061a2f4a9aad568be790912c7af5f
#
_entry.id   d74061a2f4a9aad568be790912c7af5f
#
_cell.length_a   1.000
_cell.length_b   1.000
_cell.length_c   1.000
_cell.angle_alpha   90.00
_cell.angle_beta   90.00
_cell.angle_gamma   90.00
#
_symmetry.space_group_name_H-M   'P 1'
#
loop_
_entity.id
_entity.type
_entity.pdbx_description
1 polymer ?
#
loop_
_entity_poly.entity_id
_entity_poly.type
_entity_poly.pdbx_seq_one_letter_code
_entity_poly.pdbx_strand_id
1 'polypeptide(L)'
;MDKLLKLQERYEELQSKQVQRKADADIILGKDAPTADEQTRFDSIVAEIRTDEKEIDKLLKQIEQLRSLEEIETREKVATAKQTRKPDEQKIKEDFKLERAFAAAVSGRWDNAGLEREVMQENARGSNGGWDVHKLIISPDMAMAGTRADAYSVLGTAADGGNLVGTEYRPDKFVDALWNMTVLDKLPVVRNTGITQQQSIAVSTSKVTASMVTEVASTGDSEKLTFGLKTATPKEMITKGSFSRMLDLTSAPAIRNVFNNQIMKAIAGKLDQQFIEGSGSSGQMYGILGLTAGGGSDQTTVVAIGTNGGAPTYAKVIELRTTLAADNIPQPWVFLTNANVTSKMMTTLKDSANTNSGYILMDGQTNLIGHKIVESQVIPNNLTKGSSSGVCSALILGRFDETEVFQWGNVAIEFDPYSGANNSLVYVRSFSFWDIIHKRPENYAIIKDLTTT
;
A
#
# COMPACT_ATOMS: atom_id res chain seq x y z
N MET A 1 24.06 10.21 -33.83
CA MET A 1 23.13 11.39 -33.78
C MET A 1 22.47 11.68 -35.13
N ASP A 2 23.20 11.97 -36.23
CA ASP A 2 22.57 12.33 -37.53
C ASP A 2 21.62 11.25 -38.12
N LYS A 3 21.90 9.97 -37.95
CA LYS A 3 21.03 8.91 -38.43
C LYS A 3 19.71 8.79 -37.64
N LEU A 4 19.78 8.97 -36.34
CA LEU A 4 18.61 8.90 -35.45
C LEU A 4 17.67 10.08 -35.71
N LEU A 5 18.25 11.27 -35.89
CA LEU A 5 17.49 12.50 -36.19
C LEU A 5 16.74 12.37 -37.53
N LYS A 6 17.42 11.86 -38.58
CA LYS A 6 16.79 11.63 -39.90
C LYS A 6 15.66 10.59 -39.86
N LEU A 7 15.78 9.55 -39.02
CA LEU A 7 14.71 8.55 -38.86
C LEU A 7 13.53 9.12 -38.08
N GLN A 8 13.78 10.02 -37.09
CA GLN A 8 12.72 10.70 -36.38
C GLN A 8 11.96 11.68 -37.28
N GLU A 9 12.66 12.49 -38.06
CA GLU A 9 12.05 13.39 -39.06
C GLU A 9 11.19 12.61 -40.05
N ARG A 10 11.68 11.46 -40.54
CA ARG A 10 10.93 10.61 -41.46
C ARG A 10 9.71 9.97 -40.81
N TYR A 11 9.80 9.59 -39.56
CA TYR A 11 8.68 9.08 -38.76
C TYR A 11 7.59 10.14 -38.59
N GLU A 12 7.95 11.38 -38.23
CA GLU A 12 7.02 12.50 -38.07
C GLU A 12 6.33 12.86 -39.40
N GLU A 13 7.08 12.84 -40.50
CA GLU A 13 6.54 13.07 -41.85
C GLU A 13 5.48 12.02 -42.25
N LEU A 14 5.77 10.74 -41.97
CA LEU A 14 4.81 9.66 -42.26
C LEU A 14 3.59 9.69 -41.35
N GLN A 15 3.76 10.05 -40.08
CA GLN A 15 2.65 10.24 -39.15
C GLN A 15 1.71 11.37 -39.61
N SER A 16 2.28 12.51 -40.04
CA SER A 16 1.47 13.62 -40.52
C SER A 16 0.68 13.27 -41.79
N LYS A 17 1.30 12.52 -42.73
CA LYS A 17 0.63 12.02 -43.93
C LYS A 17 -0.49 11.02 -43.59
N GLN A 18 -0.27 10.14 -42.61
CA GLN A 18 -1.28 9.18 -42.18
C GLN A 18 -2.50 9.87 -41.55
N VAL A 19 -2.29 10.93 -40.76
CA VAL A 19 -3.38 11.73 -40.18
C VAL A 19 -4.20 12.40 -41.26
N GLN A 20 -3.54 12.98 -42.28
CA GLN A 20 -4.24 13.59 -43.43
C GLN A 20 -5.05 12.56 -44.21
N ARG A 21 -4.47 11.40 -44.51
CA ARG A 21 -5.18 10.31 -45.23
C ARG A 21 -6.37 9.75 -44.44
N LYS A 22 -6.24 9.65 -43.10
CA LYS A 22 -7.38 9.26 -42.26
C LYS A 22 -8.50 10.30 -42.31
N ALA A 23 -8.16 11.59 -42.25
CA ALA A 23 -9.15 12.64 -42.40
C ALA A 23 -9.85 12.61 -43.79
N ASP A 24 -9.10 12.37 -44.86
CA ASP A 24 -9.66 12.21 -46.19
C ASP A 24 -10.57 10.99 -46.32
N ALA A 25 -10.22 9.86 -45.69
CA ALA A 25 -11.03 8.68 -45.61
C ALA A 25 -12.33 8.90 -44.84
N ASP A 26 -12.27 9.60 -43.70
CA ASP A 26 -13.44 9.94 -42.89
C ASP A 26 -14.42 10.87 -43.61
N ILE A 27 -13.92 11.81 -44.44
CA ILE A 27 -14.78 12.67 -45.29
C ILE A 27 -15.58 11.83 -46.29
N ILE A 28 -14.98 10.78 -46.88
CA ILE A 28 -15.67 9.88 -47.83
C ILE A 28 -16.67 9.00 -47.08
N LEU A 29 -16.33 8.49 -45.92
CA LEU A 29 -17.17 7.62 -45.10
C LEU A 29 -18.40 8.35 -44.50
N GLY A 30 -18.31 9.67 -44.28
CA GLY A 30 -19.41 10.49 -43.78
C GLY A 30 -20.52 10.80 -44.81
N LYS A 31 -20.44 10.28 -46.03
CA LYS A 31 -21.46 10.48 -47.07
C LYS A 31 -22.48 9.31 -47.11
N ASP A 32 -23.76 9.65 -47.06
CA ASP A 32 -24.87 8.66 -47.05
C ASP A 32 -24.94 7.75 -48.31
N ALA A 33 -24.30 8.13 -49.43
CA ALA A 33 -24.22 7.31 -50.64
C ALA A 33 -22.96 7.68 -51.45
N PRO A 34 -21.81 7.04 -51.22
CA PRO A 34 -20.60 7.31 -52.00
C PRO A 34 -20.71 6.77 -53.43
N THR A 35 -20.19 7.55 -54.38
CA THR A 35 -20.13 7.13 -55.79
C THR A 35 -19.08 6.03 -56.00
N ALA A 36 -19.19 5.27 -57.11
CA ALA A 36 -18.25 4.20 -57.44
C ALA A 36 -16.78 4.68 -57.49
N ASP A 37 -16.57 5.91 -57.99
CA ASP A 37 -15.24 6.54 -58.02
C ASP A 37 -14.73 6.92 -56.62
N GLU A 38 -15.62 7.32 -55.70
CA GLU A 38 -15.28 7.63 -54.31
C GLU A 38 -14.97 6.36 -53.52
N GLN A 39 -15.64 5.26 -53.77
CA GLN A 39 -15.30 3.94 -53.19
C GLN A 39 -13.93 3.45 -53.63
N THR A 40 -13.60 3.61 -54.92
CA THR A 40 -12.26 3.22 -55.43
C THR A 40 -11.16 4.08 -54.82
N ARG A 41 -11.42 5.37 -54.61
CA ARG A 41 -10.51 6.27 -53.87
C ARG A 41 -10.37 5.90 -52.42
N PHE A 42 -11.44 5.55 -51.75
CA PHE A 42 -11.40 5.09 -50.37
C PHE A 42 -10.54 3.82 -50.24
N ASP A 43 -10.73 2.83 -51.07
CA ASP A 43 -9.96 1.59 -51.08
C ASP A 43 -8.46 1.86 -51.32
N SER A 44 -8.13 2.82 -52.21
CA SER A 44 -6.74 3.21 -52.44
C SER A 44 -6.13 3.89 -51.21
N ILE A 45 -6.86 4.79 -50.52
CA ILE A 45 -6.41 5.46 -49.33
C ILE A 45 -6.21 4.45 -48.18
N VAL A 46 -7.11 3.50 -48.00
CA VAL A 46 -6.98 2.42 -47.01
C VAL A 46 -5.75 1.53 -47.27
N ALA A 47 -5.48 1.22 -48.56
CA ALA A 47 -4.27 0.48 -48.92
C ALA A 47 -3.00 1.24 -48.63
N GLU A 48 -2.97 2.56 -48.86
CA GLU A 48 -1.85 3.44 -48.53
C GLU A 48 -1.66 3.56 -47.04
N ILE A 49 -2.72 3.71 -46.24
CA ILE A 49 -2.65 3.73 -44.78
C ILE A 49 -2.00 2.45 -44.23
N ARG A 50 -2.37 1.29 -44.76
CA ARG A 50 -1.77 -0.01 -44.36
C ARG A 50 -0.29 -0.13 -44.73
N THR A 51 0.13 0.48 -45.85
CA THR A 51 1.55 0.52 -46.22
C THR A 51 2.35 1.46 -45.30
N ASP A 52 1.79 2.62 -45.01
CA ASP A 52 2.38 3.59 -44.06
C ASP A 52 2.51 3.00 -42.65
N GLU A 53 1.51 2.28 -42.14
CA GLU A 53 1.58 1.60 -40.85
C GLU A 53 2.74 0.60 -40.76
N LYS A 54 2.95 -0.20 -41.81
CA LYS A 54 4.11 -1.11 -41.83
C LYS A 54 5.44 -0.40 -41.88
N GLU A 55 5.52 0.72 -42.56
CA GLU A 55 6.74 1.53 -42.64
C GLU A 55 7.01 2.26 -41.33
N ILE A 56 6.00 2.77 -40.66
CA ILE A 56 6.05 3.37 -39.33
C ILE A 56 6.54 2.34 -38.30
N ASP A 57 5.98 1.12 -38.27
CA ASP A 57 6.43 0.05 -37.35
C ASP A 57 7.88 -0.35 -37.59
N LYS A 58 8.34 -0.35 -38.86
CA LYS A 58 9.72 -0.62 -39.19
C LYS A 58 10.67 0.48 -38.70
N LEU A 59 10.27 1.73 -38.89
CA LEU A 59 11.05 2.90 -38.42
C LEU A 59 11.13 2.94 -36.89
N LEU A 60 10.02 2.65 -36.17
CA LEU A 60 10.02 2.57 -34.71
C LEU A 60 11.00 1.54 -34.18
N LYS A 61 11.02 0.33 -34.75
CA LYS A 61 12.00 -0.71 -34.38
C LYS A 61 13.44 -0.27 -34.63
N GLN A 62 13.69 0.44 -35.72
CA GLN A 62 15.05 0.94 -36.03
C GLN A 62 15.48 2.06 -35.08
N ILE A 63 14.56 2.96 -34.71
CA ILE A 63 14.82 4.04 -33.74
C ILE A 63 15.12 3.43 -32.36
N GLU A 64 14.37 2.43 -31.95
CA GLU A 64 14.54 1.74 -30.66
C GLU A 64 15.86 0.96 -30.59
N GLN A 65 16.25 0.29 -31.68
CA GLN A 65 17.54 -0.36 -31.80
C GLN A 65 18.72 0.62 -31.75
N LEU A 66 18.61 1.77 -32.42
CA LEU A 66 19.68 2.78 -32.38
C LEU A 66 19.80 3.44 -31.01
N ARG A 67 18.69 3.70 -30.33
CA ARG A 67 18.72 4.20 -28.94
C ARG A 67 19.38 3.21 -27.98
N SER A 68 19.05 1.93 -28.08
CA SER A 68 19.68 0.91 -27.24
C SER A 68 21.19 0.78 -27.50
N LEU A 69 21.64 0.94 -28.75
CA LEU A 69 23.06 0.95 -29.10
C LEU A 69 23.79 2.22 -28.57
N GLU A 70 23.16 3.42 -28.65
CA GLU A 70 23.71 4.65 -28.07
C GLU A 70 23.81 4.57 -26.55
N GLU A 71 22.84 3.93 -25.88
CA GLU A 71 22.89 3.69 -24.42
C GLU A 71 24.04 2.72 -24.06
N ILE A 72 24.28 1.68 -24.85
CA ILE A 72 25.39 0.75 -24.64
C ILE A 72 26.73 1.46 -24.87
N GLU A 73 26.89 2.22 -25.95
CA GLU A 73 28.11 3.00 -26.21
C GLU A 73 28.40 4.06 -25.14
N THR A 74 27.35 4.71 -24.61
CA THR A 74 27.54 5.66 -23.50
C THR A 74 27.93 4.96 -22.20
N ARG A 75 27.37 3.79 -21.91
CA ARG A 75 27.79 2.95 -20.77
C ARG A 75 29.21 2.42 -20.93
N GLU A 76 29.61 1.99 -22.11
CA GLU A 76 30.99 1.55 -22.40
C GLU A 76 31.98 2.70 -22.32
N LYS A 77 31.66 3.90 -22.84
CA LYS A 77 32.51 5.09 -22.69
C LYS A 77 32.66 5.52 -21.23
N VAL A 78 31.62 5.42 -20.42
CA VAL A 78 31.67 5.70 -18.97
C VAL A 78 32.45 4.60 -18.23
N ALA A 79 32.32 3.33 -18.62
CA ALA A 79 33.08 2.22 -18.05
C ALA A 79 34.57 2.31 -18.40
N THR A 80 34.89 2.62 -19.65
CA THR A 80 36.31 2.77 -20.12
C THR A 80 36.98 4.00 -19.51
N ALA A 81 36.22 5.12 -19.32
CA ALA A 81 36.75 6.30 -18.64
C ALA A 81 37.01 6.06 -17.14
N LYS A 82 36.27 5.13 -16.52
CA LYS A 82 36.52 4.68 -15.12
C LYS A 82 37.70 3.71 -14.99
N GLN A 83 37.99 2.95 -16.04
CA GLN A 83 39.15 2.00 -16.02
C GLN A 83 40.51 2.63 -16.30
N THR A 84 40.58 3.81 -16.94
CA THR A 84 41.87 4.38 -17.40
C THR A 84 42.57 5.27 -16.37
N ARG A 85 42.10 5.41 -15.13
CA ARG A 85 42.76 6.27 -14.11
C ARG A 85 42.52 5.80 -12.66
N LYS A 86 42.81 4.54 -12.37
CA LYS A 86 43.10 4.15 -10.99
C LYS A 86 44.58 3.89 -10.89
N PRO A 87 45.33 4.66 -10.09
CA PRO A 87 46.70 4.25 -9.69
C PRO A 87 46.59 2.89 -9.01
N ASP A 88 47.60 2.01 -9.24
CA ASP A 88 47.63 0.66 -8.68
C ASP A 88 47.40 0.71 -7.17
N GLU A 89 46.24 0.26 -6.72
CA GLU A 89 45.86 0.30 -5.29
C GLU A 89 46.87 -0.44 -4.40
N GLN A 90 47.60 -1.41 -4.97
CA GLN A 90 48.66 -2.13 -4.27
C GLN A 90 49.93 -1.29 -4.08
N LYS A 91 50.36 -0.52 -5.09
CA LYS A 91 51.50 0.41 -4.96
C LYS A 91 51.22 1.56 -4.01
N ILE A 92 49.96 2.05 -3.98
CA ILE A 92 49.54 3.09 -3.04
C ILE A 92 49.63 2.59 -1.60
N LYS A 93 49.26 1.32 -1.32
CA LYS A 93 49.34 0.74 0.02
C LYS A 93 50.74 0.50 0.52
N GLU A 94 51.69 0.24 -0.38
CA GLU A 94 53.09 -0.06 -0.02
C GLU A 94 53.97 1.19 0.07
N ASP A 95 53.81 2.17 -0.83
CA ASP A 95 54.70 3.33 -0.99
C ASP A 95 54.16 4.64 -0.42
N PHE A 96 52.87 4.75 -0.13
CA PHE A 96 52.26 5.94 0.45
C PHE A 96 52.66 6.12 1.90
N LYS A 97 53.25 7.27 2.24
CA LYS A 97 53.60 7.65 3.62
C LYS A 97 52.91 8.92 4.02
N LEU A 98 51.99 8.78 4.97
CA LEU A 98 51.22 9.91 5.49
C LEU A 98 52.10 11.04 6.04
N GLU A 99 53.26 10.68 6.64
CA GLU A 99 54.21 11.65 7.16
C GLU A 99 54.82 12.53 6.05
N ARG A 100 55.08 11.96 4.86
CA ARG A 100 55.58 12.72 3.70
C ARG A 100 54.49 13.66 3.18
N ALA A 101 53.24 13.19 3.10
CA ALA A 101 52.13 14.03 2.70
C ALA A 101 51.92 15.19 3.65
N PHE A 102 52.02 14.94 4.96
CA PHE A 102 51.90 15.96 5.98
C PHE A 102 53.02 17.02 5.91
N ALA A 103 54.27 16.58 5.79
CA ALA A 103 55.42 17.45 5.63
C ALA A 103 55.34 18.31 4.35
N ALA A 104 54.86 17.72 3.23
CA ALA A 104 54.61 18.41 1.98
C ALA A 104 53.51 19.45 2.07
N ALA A 105 52.41 19.15 2.74
CA ALA A 105 51.30 20.07 2.95
C ALA A 105 51.68 21.26 3.86
N VAL A 106 52.49 21.01 4.89
CA VAL A 106 52.97 22.09 5.77
C VAL A 106 53.95 23.01 5.06
N SER A 107 54.89 22.42 4.28
CA SER A 107 55.87 23.21 3.54
C SER A 107 55.38 23.80 2.21
N GLY A 108 54.20 23.36 1.72
CA GLY A 108 53.65 23.73 0.43
C GLY A 108 54.46 23.18 -0.79
N ARG A 109 55.46 22.31 -0.54
CA ARG A 109 56.34 21.74 -1.57
C ARG A 109 56.12 20.24 -1.70
N TRP A 110 55.63 19.82 -2.86
CA TRP A 110 55.27 18.45 -3.16
C TRP A 110 56.27 17.75 -4.11
N ASP A 111 57.47 18.34 -4.30
CA ASP A 111 58.46 17.84 -5.23
C ASP A 111 58.99 16.43 -4.88
N ASN A 112 59.08 16.10 -3.59
CA ASN A 112 59.51 14.81 -3.08
C ASN A 112 58.35 13.89 -2.64
N ALA A 113 57.09 14.28 -2.87
CA ALA A 113 55.88 13.58 -2.47
C ALA A 113 54.91 13.45 -3.67
N GLY A 114 55.42 13.05 -4.83
CA GLY A 114 54.65 12.99 -6.08
C GLY A 114 53.45 12.03 -6.03
N LEU A 115 53.65 10.83 -5.44
CA LEU A 115 52.58 9.84 -5.27
C LEU A 115 51.53 10.32 -4.30
N GLU A 116 51.94 10.91 -3.18
CA GLU A 116 51.05 11.45 -2.17
C GLU A 116 50.21 12.63 -2.71
N ARG A 117 50.83 13.45 -3.57
CA ARG A 117 50.13 14.55 -4.26
C ARG A 117 49.09 14.03 -5.21
N GLU A 118 49.38 13.01 -6.02
CA GLU A 118 48.41 12.42 -6.96
C GLU A 118 47.23 11.79 -6.24
N VAL A 119 47.47 11.09 -5.16
CA VAL A 119 46.44 10.50 -4.29
C VAL A 119 45.57 11.59 -3.65
N MET A 120 46.17 12.69 -3.18
CA MET A 120 45.39 13.81 -2.59
C MET A 120 44.53 14.53 -3.65
N GLN A 121 45.04 14.65 -4.87
CA GLN A 121 44.25 15.21 -5.98
C GLN A 121 43.08 14.31 -6.40
N GLU A 122 43.27 13.00 -6.39
CA GLU A 122 42.24 12.02 -6.71
C GLU A 122 41.12 12.04 -5.63
N ASN A 123 41.49 12.05 -4.35
CA ASN A 123 40.59 12.16 -3.23
C ASN A 123 39.80 13.50 -3.25
N ALA A 124 40.42 14.58 -3.74
CA ALA A 124 39.79 15.87 -3.87
C ALA A 124 38.68 15.89 -4.95
N ARG A 125 38.82 15.09 -6.01
CA ARG A 125 37.84 14.96 -7.08
C ARG A 125 36.51 14.34 -6.58
N GLY A 126 36.57 13.51 -5.54
CA GLY A 126 35.39 12.95 -4.87
C GLY A 126 34.74 13.85 -3.83
N SER A 127 35.39 14.98 -3.49
CA SER A 127 34.93 15.92 -2.45
C SER A 127 34.56 17.27 -3.07
N ASN A 128 33.47 17.89 -2.63
CA ASN A 128 32.97 19.17 -3.13
C ASN A 128 33.88 20.40 -2.92
N GLY A 129 35.13 20.21 -2.49
CA GLY A 129 36.11 21.27 -2.29
C GLY A 129 37.38 21.00 -3.09
N GLY A 130 37.80 21.94 -3.99
CA GLY A 130 39.03 21.82 -4.76
C GLY A 130 40.26 21.55 -3.89
N TRP A 131 41.25 20.84 -4.48
CA TRP A 131 42.53 20.58 -3.81
C TRP A 131 43.40 21.84 -3.80
N ASP A 132 43.99 22.11 -2.64
CA ASP A 132 44.99 23.16 -2.45
C ASP A 132 46.30 22.53 -1.92
N VAL A 133 47.45 23.14 -2.20
CA VAL A 133 48.79 22.65 -1.82
C VAL A 133 48.98 22.50 -0.29
N HIS A 134 48.20 23.22 0.48
CA HIS A 134 48.20 23.12 1.95
C HIS A 134 47.06 22.27 2.51
N LYS A 135 46.29 21.59 1.65
CA LYS A 135 45.12 20.80 2.06
C LYS A 135 45.39 19.29 1.91
N LEU A 136 45.23 18.58 3.02
CA LEU A 136 45.26 17.12 3.05
C LEU A 136 43.86 16.56 2.96
N ILE A 137 43.57 15.73 1.95
CA ILE A 137 42.32 15.02 1.78
C ILE A 137 42.59 13.53 1.78
N ILE A 138 42.39 12.88 2.92
CA ILE A 138 42.69 11.48 3.16
C ILE A 138 41.39 10.69 3.08
N SER A 139 41.37 9.62 2.25
CA SER A 139 40.23 8.72 2.24
C SER A 139 40.21 7.86 3.52
N PRO A 140 38.99 7.45 4.00
CA PRO A 140 38.90 6.62 5.21
C PRO A 140 39.71 5.33 5.15
N ASP A 141 39.84 4.73 3.97
CA ASP A 141 40.64 3.48 3.76
C ASP A 141 42.13 3.68 3.93
N MET A 142 42.64 4.89 3.67
CA MET A 142 44.07 5.22 3.82
C MET A 142 44.42 5.64 5.24
N ALA A 143 43.50 6.23 5.95
CA ALA A 143 43.66 6.59 7.39
C ALA A 143 43.82 5.32 8.25
N MET A 144 43.26 4.20 7.84
CA MET A 144 43.35 2.92 8.56
C MET A 144 44.58 2.10 8.24
N ALA A 145 45.30 2.38 7.15
CA ALA A 145 46.45 1.60 6.73
C ALA A 145 47.77 1.91 7.51
N GLY A 146 47.79 2.94 8.33
CA GLY A 146 49.03 3.51 8.93
C GLY A 146 49.31 3.22 10.40
N THR A 147 48.47 2.55 11.18
CA THR A 147 48.73 2.36 12.62
C THR A 147 48.37 0.98 13.12
N ARG A 148 49.36 0.15 13.28
CA ARG A 148 49.35 -0.97 14.23
C ARG A 148 49.93 -0.47 15.54
N ALA A 149 49.15 0.19 16.37
CA ALA A 149 49.34 0.29 17.83
C ALA A 149 48.15 1.04 18.42
N ASP A 150 47.50 0.41 19.38
CA ASP A 150 46.37 0.83 20.19
C ASP A 150 45.02 0.94 19.44
N ALA A 151 44.23 -0.12 19.61
CA ALA A 151 42.91 -0.25 19.03
C ALA A 151 41.98 0.79 19.64
N TYR A 152 41.75 1.91 18.95
CA TYR A 152 40.60 2.75 19.21
C TYR A 152 39.34 1.97 18.87
N SER A 153 38.56 1.62 19.87
CA SER A 153 37.38 0.79 19.71
C SER A 153 36.16 1.67 19.40
N VAL A 154 35.50 1.39 18.29
CA VAL A 154 34.18 2.01 17.95
C VAL A 154 33.10 1.61 18.96
N LEU A 155 33.30 0.50 19.69
CA LEU A 155 32.39 -0.05 20.71
C LEU A 155 32.76 0.38 22.15
N GLY A 156 33.80 1.20 22.32
CA GLY A 156 34.24 1.71 23.62
C GLY A 156 33.47 2.95 24.06
N THR A 157 33.91 3.49 25.22
CA THR A 157 33.42 4.77 25.75
C THR A 157 33.71 5.92 24.78
N ALA A 158 32.90 6.99 24.82
CA ALA A 158 33.05 8.18 23.96
C ALA A 158 34.47 8.77 23.95
N ALA A 159 35.23 8.62 25.07
CA ALA A 159 36.61 9.05 25.23
C ALA A 159 37.62 8.21 24.40
N ASP A 160 37.31 6.94 24.06
CA ASP A 160 38.20 6.02 23.37
C ASP A 160 38.04 6.05 21.84
N GLY A 161 37.47 7.11 21.31
CA GLY A 161 37.31 7.31 19.84
C GLY A 161 35.87 7.22 19.34
N GLY A 162 34.87 6.89 20.19
CA GLY A 162 33.46 6.84 19.80
C GLY A 162 32.92 8.18 19.28
N ASN A 163 33.48 9.31 19.73
CA ASN A 163 33.13 10.66 19.24
C ASN A 163 33.68 10.99 17.86
N LEU A 164 34.61 10.18 17.32
CA LEU A 164 35.19 10.37 15.99
C LEU A 164 34.37 9.67 14.89
N VAL A 165 33.44 8.81 15.29
CA VAL A 165 32.57 8.10 14.35
C VAL A 165 31.33 8.96 14.07
N GLY A 166 31.28 9.58 12.91
CA GLY A 166 30.08 10.26 12.43
C GLY A 166 28.98 9.25 12.14
N THR A 167 27.84 9.39 12.82
CA THR A 167 26.64 8.61 12.48
C THR A 167 25.99 9.23 11.25
N GLU A 168 26.09 8.54 10.11
CA GLU A 168 25.38 8.93 8.90
C GLU A 168 23.93 8.40 8.98
N TYR A 169 22.97 9.29 9.06
CA TYR A 169 21.56 8.92 8.93
C TYR A 169 21.24 8.60 7.46
N ARG A 170 20.78 7.40 7.21
CA ARG A 170 20.33 6.94 5.88
C ARG A 170 18.81 6.90 5.83
N PRO A 171 18.17 7.97 5.35
CA PRO A 171 16.70 8.03 5.26
C PRO A 171 16.12 7.02 4.28
N ASP A 172 16.90 6.57 3.29
CA ASP A 172 16.56 5.51 2.33
C ASP A 172 16.41 4.12 2.96
N LYS A 173 17.03 3.90 4.13
CA LYS A 173 16.97 2.65 4.90
C LYS A 173 16.12 2.74 6.15
N PHE A 174 15.25 3.75 6.25
CA PHE A 174 14.33 3.87 7.37
C PHE A 174 13.38 2.67 7.43
N VAL A 175 13.43 1.93 8.53
CA VAL A 175 12.52 0.81 8.80
C VAL A 175 11.35 1.34 9.60
N ASP A 176 10.18 1.36 9.00
CA ASP A 176 8.95 1.79 9.63
C ASP A 176 8.40 0.73 10.58
N ALA A 177 7.57 1.14 11.54
CA ALA A 177 6.85 0.21 12.40
C ALA A 177 5.92 -0.70 11.58
N LEU A 178 5.81 -1.96 12.00
CA LEU A 178 4.90 -2.90 11.36
C LEU A 178 3.45 -2.49 11.61
N TRP A 179 2.71 -2.32 10.53
CA TRP A 179 1.28 -2.02 10.56
C TRP A 179 0.49 -3.17 9.98
N ASN A 180 -0.69 -3.42 10.53
CA ASN A 180 -1.61 -4.37 9.93
C ASN A 180 -2.03 -3.91 8.53
N MET A 181 -2.05 -4.85 7.58
CA MET A 181 -2.65 -4.56 6.27
C MET A 181 -4.14 -4.30 6.46
N THR A 182 -4.65 -3.28 5.77
CA THR A 182 -6.05 -2.88 5.86
C THR A 182 -6.98 -4.03 5.46
N VAL A 183 -7.96 -4.31 6.33
CA VAL A 183 -8.98 -5.33 6.09
C VAL A 183 -9.89 -4.91 4.95
N LEU A 184 -10.26 -3.63 4.93
CA LEU A 184 -11.14 -3.04 3.93
C LEU A 184 -10.62 -3.17 2.49
N ASP A 185 -9.28 -3.24 2.29
CA ASP A 185 -8.69 -3.45 0.96
C ASP A 185 -8.79 -4.91 0.48
N LYS A 186 -8.93 -5.87 1.42
CA LYS A 186 -9.05 -7.29 1.12
C LYS A 186 -10.49 -7.74 0.89
N LEU A 187 -11.46 -6.90 1.25
CA LEU A 187 -12.89 -7.17 1.17
C LEU A 187 -13.54 -6.38 0.02
N PRO A 188 -14.58 -6.92 -0.61
CA PRO A 188 -15.34 -6.25 -1.67
C PRO A 188 -16.30 -5.18 -1.09
N VAL A 189 -15.76 -4.16 -0.41
CA VAL A 189 -16.54 -3.08 0.20
C VAL A 189 -16.63 -1.91 -0.77
N VAL A 190 -17.80 -1.29 -0.89
CA VAL A 190 -18.01 -0.10 -1.73
C VAL A 190 -17.49 1.13 -1.00
N ARG A 191 -16.67 1.94 -1.68
CA ARG A 191 -16.11 3.19 -1.14
C ARG A 191 -16.65 4.38 -1.88
N ASN A 192 -17.28 5.28 -1.15
CA ASN A 192 -17.83 6.54 -1.65
C ASN A 192 -16.99 7.70 -1.08
N THR A 193 -16.20 8.35 -1.92
CA THR A 193 -15.28 9.43 -1.53
C THR A 193 -15.71 10.77 -2.09
N GLY A 194 -15.29 11.88 -1.46
CA GLY A 194 -15.57 13.22 -1.94
C GLY A 194 -17.01 13.70 -1.74
N ILE A 195 -17.72 13.12 -0.80
CA ILE A 195 -19.12 13.47 -0.50
C ILE A 195 -19.17 14.77 0.30
N THR A 196 -20.20 15.59 0.05
CA THR A 196 -20.39 16.87 0.75
C THR A 196 -21.64 16.88 1.64
N GLN A 197 -22.63 16.02 1.34
CA GLN A 197 -23.90 15.96 2.05
C GLN A 197 -24.07 14.61 2.77
N GLN A 198 -24.99 14.56 3.72
CA GLN A 198 -25.42 13.31 4.34
C GLN A 198 -26.00 12.37 3.27
N GLN A 199 -25.68 11.10 3.36
CA GLN A 199 -26.16 10.08 2.43
C GLN A 199 -27.18 9.20 3.12
N SER A 200 -28.32 9.00 2.48
CA SER A 200 -29.37 8.14 2.99
C SER A 200 -29.70 7.06 1.98
N ILE A 201 -29.71 5.82 2.42
CA ILE A 201 -30.01 4.65 1.59
C ILE A 201 -31.34 4.07 2.06
N ALA A 202 -32.30 3.97 1.15
CA ALA A 202 -33.56 3.28 1.42
C ALA A 202 -33.36 1.77 1.29
N VAL A 203 -33.74 1.02 2.31
CA VAL A 203 -33.67 -0.45 2.32
C VAL A 203 -35.09 -1.00 2.53
N SER A 204 -35.49 -1.97 1.70
CA SER A 204 -36.78 -2.65 1.89
C SER A 204 -36.71 -3.52 3.14
N THR A 205 -37.66 -3.32 4.05
CA THR A 205 -37.78 -4.05 5.31
C THR A 205 -38.85 -5.15 5.28
N SER A 206 -39.67 -5.20 4.22
CA SER A 206 -40.63 -6.26 4.01
C SER A 206 -40.56 -6.88 2.63
N LYS A 207 -41.04 -8.09 2.49
CA LYS A 207 -41.13 -8.83 1.23
C LYS A 207 -42.58 -9.03 0.87
N VAL A 208 -42.92 -9.01 -0.42
CA VAL A 208 -44.22 -9.43 -0.93
C VAL A 208 -44.19 -10.93 -1.11
N THR A 209 -45.24 -11.61 -0.59
CA THR A 209 -45.37 -13.06 -0.73
C THR A 209 -46.36 -13.37 -1.86
N ALA A 210 -46.09 -14.43 -2.62
CA ALA A 210 -47.00 -14.96 -3.62
C ALA A 210 -47.72 -16.19 -3.01
N SER A 211 -49.03 -16.24 -3.10
CA SER A 211 -49.81 -17.40 -2.66
C SER A 211 -50.50 -18.07 -3.86
N MET A 212 -50.50 -19.39 -3.84
CA MET A 212 -51.30 -20.20 -4.79
C MET A 212 -52.72 -20.27 -4.26
N VAL A 213 -53.68 -19.94 -5.09
CA VAL A 213 -55.11 -19.93 -4.72
C VAL A 213 -55.89 -20.92 -5.56
N THR A 214 -56.86 -21.56 -4.95
CA THR A 214 -57.85 -22.36 -5.67
C THR A 214 -58.95 -21.47 -6.25
N GLU A 215 -59.64 -21.94 -7.28
CA GLU A 215 -60.77 -21.24 -7.86
C GLU A 215 -61.77 -20.83 -6.74
N VAL A 216 -62.16 -19.56 -6.72
CA VAL A 216 -63.12 -18.99 -5.73
C VAL A 216 -62.56 -18.76 -4.32
N ALA A 217 -61.28 -18.93 -4.07
CA ALA A 217 -60.67 -18.57 -2.78
C ALA A 217 -60.34 -17.07 -2.72
N SER A 218 -60.68 -16.40 -1.62
CA SER A 218 -60.26 -15.02 -1.39
C SER A 218 -58.77 -14.98 -0.98
N THR A 219 -57.97 -14.24 -1.71
CA THR A 219 -56.67 -13.80 -1.23
C THR A 219 -56.87 -12.70 -0.22
N GLY A 220 -56.22 -12.76 0.94
CA GLY A 220 -56.22 -11.68 1.91
C GLY A 220 -55.79 -10.33 1.31
N ASP A 221 -55.83 -9.29 2.14
CA ASP A 221 -55.43 -7.94 1.75
C ASP A 221 -53.97 -7.94 1.21
N SER A 222 -53.71 -7.02 0.26
CA SER A 222 -52.38 -6.86 -0.33
C SER A 222 -51.35 -6.48 0.72
N GLU A 223 -50.23 -7.22 0.75
CA GLU A 223 -49.09 -6.87 1.59
C GLU A 223 -48.44 -5.57 1.10
N LYS A 224 -48.20 -4.64 2.01
CA LYS A 224 -47.52 -3.37 1.68
C LYS A 224 -46.03 -3.54 1.83
N LEU A 225 -45.26 -3.07 0.83
CA LEU A 225 -43.82 -2.91 0.97
C LEU A 225 -43.50 -1.79 1.97
N THR A 226 -42.69 -2.09 2.95
CA THR A 226 -42.16 -1.11 3.89
C THR A 226 -40.69 -0.85 3.63
N PHE A 227 -40.29 0.40 3.79
CA PHE A 227 -38.91 0.82 3.54
C PHE A 227 -38.35 1.44 4.82
N GLY A 228 -37.15 1.05 5.18
CA GLY A 228 -36.32 1.70 6.20
C GLY A 228 -35.34 2.64 5.55
N LEU A 229 -34.92 3.66 6.28
CA LEU A 229 -33.89 4.59 5.85
C LEU A 229 -32.64 4.42 6.72
N LYS A 230 -31.50 4.13 6.09
CA LYS A 230 -30.19 4.11 6.76
C LYS A 230 -29.40 5.33 6.32
N THR A 231 -28.99 6.16 7.28
CA THR A 231 -28.32 7.43 7.01
C THR A 231 -26.89 7.40 7.50
N ALA A 232 -25.94 7.73 6.61
CA ALA A 232 -24.59 8.01 6.97
C ALA A 232 -24.42 9.47 7.40
N THR A 233 -23.83 9.67 8.56
CA THR A 233 -23.54 10.99 9.13
C THR A 233 -22.03 11.13 9.34
N PRO A 234 -21.43 12.28 8.96
CA PRO A 234 -19.98 12.46 9.11
C PRO A 234 -19.56 12.34 10.57
N LYS A 235 -18.68 11.41 10.87
CA LYS A 235 -18.05 11.21 12.17
C LYS A 235 -16.58 11.58 12.07
N GLU A 236 -16.13 12.42 12.96
CA GLU A 236 -14.79 12.97 12.94
C GLU A 236 -13.76 11.98 13.48
N MET A 237 -12.68 11.81 12.72
CA MET A 237 -11.51 11.05 13.15
C MET A 237 -10.30 11.98 13.21
N ILE A 238 -9.69 12.11 14.38
CA ILE A 238 -8.55 12.99 14.64
C ILE A 238 -7.33 12.16 14.93
N THR A 239 -6.22 12.44 14.22
CA THR A 239 -4.90 11.91 14.57
C THR A 239 -4.02 13.03 15.10
N LYS A 240 -3.23 12.75 16.15
CA LYS A 240 -2.35 13.73 16.79
C LYS A 240 -0.93 13.19 16.88
N GLY A 241 0.03 14.03 16.58
CA GLY A 241 1.46 13.75 16.73
C GLY A 241 2.23 15.02 17.06
N SER A 242 3.48 14.90 17.44
CA SER A 242 4.36 16.05 17.67
C SER A 242 5.80 15.69 17.40
N PHE A 243 6.60 16.66 16.97
CA PHE A 243 8.05 16.56 16.86
C PHE A 243 8.72 17.87 17.28
N SER A 244 10.00 17.79 17.62
CA SER A 244 10.73 18.97 18.09
C SER A 244 11.15 19.87 16.91
N ARG A 245 11.22 21.19 17.14
CA ARG A 245 11.73 22.14 16.14
C ARG A 245 13.17 21.87 15.74
N MET A 246 14.00 21.35 16.67
CA MET A 246 15.36 20.95 16.35
C MET A 246 15.38 19.78 15.35
N LEU A 247 14.50 18.80 15.51
CA LEU A 247 14.36 17.67 14.59
C LEU A 247 13.83 18.14 13.22
N ASP A 248 12.89 19.08 13.19
CA ASP A 248 12.41 19.69 11.93
C ASP A 248 13.54 20.42 11.21
N LEU A 249 14.37 21.19 11.94
CA LEU A 249 15.49 21.92 11.36
C LEU A 249 16.59 21.01 10.80
N THR A 250 16.89 19.91 11.50
CA THR A 250 17.99 19.01 11.13
C THR A 250 17.59 17.96 10.08
N SER A 251 16.30 17.57 10.00
CA SER A 251 15.80 16.50 9.13
C SER A 251 14.47 16.81 8.43
N ALA A 252 14.19 18.11 8.20
CA ALA A 252 12.87 18.61 7.80
C ALA A 252 12.11 17.80 6.70
N PRO A 253 12.68 17.47 5.52
CA PRO A 253 11.91 16.74 4.51
C PRO A 253 11.58 15.32 4.93
N ALA A 254 12.52 14.64 5.58
CA ALA A 254 12.37 13.23 5.96
C ALA A 254 11.33 13.06 7.06
N ILE A 255 11.37 13.89 8.12
CA ILE A 255 10.46 13.75 9.25
C ILE A 255 9.01 14.02 8.88
N ARG A 256 8.76 15.02 8.02
CA ARG A 256 7.41 15.35 7.54
C ARG A 256 6.81 14.23 6.71
N ASN A 257 7.60 13.60 5.83
CA ASN A 257 7.15 12.46 5.03
C ASN A 257 6.85 11.23 5.91
N VAL A 258 7.69 10.97 6.92
CA VAL A 258 7.44 9.90 7.89
C VAL A 258 6.14 10.15 8.65
N PHE A 259 5.89 11.37 9.13
CA PHE A 259 4.65 11.72 9.82
C PHE A 259 3.42 11.57 8.91
N ASN A 260 3.48 12.05 7.68
CA ASN A 260 2.37 11.90 6.73
C ASN A 260 2.03 10.42 6.53
N ASN A 261 3.02 9.56 6.31
CA ASN A 261 2.80 8.13 6.15
C ASN A 261 2.22 7.48 7.41
N GLN A 262 2.72 7.85 8.60
CA GLN A 262 2.23 7.35 9.89
C GLN A 262 0.77 7.77 10.14
N ILE A 263 0.41 9.01 9.82
CA ILE A 263 -0.95 9.53 9.95
C ILE A 263 -1.91 8.74 9.05
N MET A 264 -1.55 8.53 7.78
CA MET A 264 -2.39 7.77 6.84
C MET A 264 -2.59 6.33 7.30
N LYS A 265 -1.53 5.67 7.79
CA LYS A 265 -1.61 4.33 8.36
C LYS A 265 -2.47 4.29 9.63
N ALA A 266 -2.37 5.29 10.51
CA ALA A 266 -3.18 5.38 11.72
C ALA A 266 -4.67 5.56 11.40
N ILE A 267 -5.00 6.40 10.42
CA ILE A 267 -6.39 6.57 9.93
C ILE A 267 -6.93 5.25 9.38
N ALA A 268 -6.17 4.58 8.51
CA ALA A 268 -6.56 3.31 7.91
C ALA A 268 -6.78 2.22 8.97
N GLY A 269 -5.86 2.08 9.94
CA GLY A 269 -6.00 1.11 11.04
C GLY A 269 -7.17 1.41 11.96
N LYS A 270 -7.46 2.71 12.22
CA LYS A 270 -8.62 3.09 13.02
C LYS A 270 -9.93 2.87 12.27
N LEU A 271 -9.95 3.09 10.95
CA LEU A 271 -11.10 2.80 10.11
C LEU A 271 -11.42 1.30 10.10
N ASP A 272 -10.41 0.44 9.96
CA ASP A 272 -10.57 -1.01 10.06
C ASP A 272 -11.10 -1.45 11.42
N GLN A 273 -10.58 -0.85 12.51
CA GLN A 273 -11.09 -1.13 13.85
C GLN A 273 -12.55 -0.71 13.99
N GLN A 274 -12.93 0.46 13.50
CA GLN A 274 -14.32 0.93 13.54
C GLN A 274 -15.25 0.07 12.68
N PHE A 275 -14.77 -0.41 11.53
CA PHE A 275 -15.51 -1.33 10.67
C PHE A 275 -15.87 -2.64 11.38
N ILE A 276 -14.99 -3.14 12.25
CA ILE A 276 -15.20 -4.39 12.98
C ILE A 276 -15.90 -4.15 14.32
N GLU A 277 -15.36 -3.26 15.16
CA GLU A 277 -15.74 -3.11 16.58
C GLU A 277 -16.60 -1.89 16.88
N GLY A 278 -16.82 -1.00 15.92
CA GLY A 278 -17.54 0.25 16.16
C GLY A 278 -18.89 0.04 16.85
N SER A 279 -19.17 0.81 17.91
CA SER A 279 -20.39 0.68 18.70
C SER A 279 -21.60 1.41 18.13
N GLY A 280 -21.41 2.32 17.15
CA GLY A 280 -22.45 3.19 16.62
C GLY A 280 -22.88 4.33 17.57
N SER A 281 -22.23 4.45 18.73
CA SER A 281 -22.54 5.46 19.75
C SER A 281 -21.32 6.32 20.07
N SER A 282 -21.51 7.46 20.73
CA SER A 282 -20.42 8.34 21.18
C SER A 282 -19.47 8.77 20.05
N GLY A 283 -20.01 9.06 18.86
CA GLY A 283 -19.20 9.47 17.69
C GLY A 283 -18.47 8.32 16.97
N GLN A 284 -18.69 7.07 17.38
CA GLN A 284 -18.14 5.89 16.69
C GLN A 284 -19.03 5.47 15.53
N MET A 285 -18.42 4.86 14.51
CA MET A 285 -19.12 4.24 13.40
C MET A 285 -19.81 2.94 13.85
N TYR A 286 -20.71 2.43 13.03
CA TYR A 286 -21.38 1.16 13.33
C TYR A 286 -20.57 0.00 12.73
N GLY A 287 -19.87 -0.76 13.57
CA GLY A 287 -19.08 -1.90 13.17
C GLY A 287 -19.89 -3.21 13.16
N ILE A 288 -19.39 -4.23 12.49
CA ILE A 288 -20.04 -5.53 12.33
C ILE A 288 -20.38 -6.17 13.69
N LEU A 289 -19.42 -6.15 14.64
CA LEU A 289 -19.64 -6.69 15.98
C LEU A 289 -20.62 -5.85 16.80
N GLY A 290 -20.74 -4.57 16.50
CA GLY A 290 -21.72 -3.65 17.08
C GLY A 290 -23.17 -3.95 16.66
N LEU A 291 -23.38 -4.42 15.43
CA LEU A 291 -24.69 -4.81 14.91
C LEU A 291 -25.40 -5.88 15.76
N THR A 292 -24.64 -6.70 16.48
CA THR A 292 -25.20 -7.75 17.35
C THR A 292 -25.79 -7.22 18.64
N ALA A 293 -25.52 -5.98 19.02
CA ALA A 293 -26.03 -5.33 20.24
C ALA A 293 -27.28 -4.49 19.97
N GLY A 294 -27.64 -4.27 18.69
CA GLY A 294 -28.83 -3.49 18.29
C GLY A 294 -30.11 -4.24 18.63
N GLY A 295 -31.12 -3.52 19.10
CA GLY A 295 -32.49 -4.02 19.24
C GLY A 295 -33.26 -3.80 17.94
N GLY A 296 -33.99 -4.79 17.44
CA GLY A 296 -34.84 -4.67 16.24
C GLY A 296 -34.20 -5.25 14.96
N SER A 297 -34.49 -4.63 13.82
CA SER A 297 -34.07 -5.11 12.49
C SER A 297 -32.58 -4.95 12.16
N ASP A 298 -31.78 -4.42 13.09
CA ASP A 298 -30.35 -4.18 12.90
C ASP A 298 -29.46 -5.22 13.60
N GLN A 299 -29.97 -6.44 13.77
CA GLN A 299 -29.22 -7.52 14.40
C GLN A 299 -28.62 -8.48 13.37
N THR A 300 -27.34 -8.78 13.54
CA THR A 300 -26.70 -9.93 12.87
C THR A 300 -26.95 -11.20 13.66
N THR A 301 -26.97 -12.33 12.98
CA THR A 301 -27.13 -13.62 13.68
C THR A 301 -25.85 -14.01 14.38
N VAL A 302 -25.92 -14.24 15.70
CA VAL A 302 -24.82 -14.71 16.53
C VAL A 302 -24.99 -16.18 16.81
N VAL A 303 -24.04 -16.99 16.34
CA VAL A 303 -23.94 -18.41 16.65
C VAL A 303 -23.06 -18.57 17.89
N ALA A 304 -23.61 -19.10 18.96
CA ALA A 304 -22.87 -19.35 20.19
C ALA A 304 -22.25 -20.77 20.18
N ILE A 305 -21.02 -20.89 20.67
CA ILE A 305 -20.37 -22.17 20.86
C ILE A 305 -20.85 -22.82 22.18
N GLY A 306 -20.90 -22.01 23.23
CA GLY A 306 -21.32 -22.50 24.53
C GLY A 306 -21.61 -21.37 25.52
N THR A 307 -22.00 -21.72 26.75
CA THR A 307 -22.28 -20.74 27.81
C THR A 307 -21.04 -19.91 28.17
N ASN A 308 -19.88 -20.55 28.17
CA ASN A 308 -18.59 -19.94 28.50
C ASN A 308 -17.65 -19.86 27.28
N GLY A 309 -18.20 -19.93 26.07
CA GLY A 309 -17.39 -20.09 24.87
C GLY A 309 -16.78 -21.46 24.72
N GLY A 310 -15.93 -21.67 23.74
CA GLY A 310 -15.25 -22.96 23.52
C GLY A 310 -14.35 -22.95 22.29
N ALA A 311 -13.65 -24.05 22.07
CA ALA A 311 -12.83 -24.24 20.88
C ALA A 311 -13.71 -24.25 19.60
N PRO A 312 -13.18 -23.86 18.45
CA PRO A 312 -13.92 -23.94 17.19
C PRO A 312 -14.29 -25.38 16.88
N THR A 313 -15.54 -25.63 16.51
CA THR A 313 -16.02 -26.94 16.07
C THR A 313 -16.49 -26.84 14.62
N TYR A 314 -16.27 -27.91 13.85
CA TYR A 314 -16.68 -27.95 12.45
C TYR A 314 -18.19 -27.75 12.26
N ALA A 315 -19.00 -28.30 13.18
CA ALA A 315 -20.44 -28.16 13.19
C ALA A 315 -20.86 -26.68 13.31
N LYS A 316 -20.20 -25.90 14.19
CA LYS A 316 -20.49 -24.48 14.37
C LYS A 316 -20.05 -23.61 13.17
N VAL A 317 -18.97 -24.00 12.51
CA VAL A 317 -18.55 -23.34 11.26
C VAL A 317 -19.56 -23.61 10.12
N ILE A 318 -20.10 -24.84 10.04
CA ILE A 318 -21.19 -25.16 9.10
C ILE A 318 -22.47 -24.39 9.47
N GLU A 319 -22.78 -24.25 10.75
CA GLU A 319 -23.96 -23.50 11.24
C GLU A 319 -23.92 -22.04 10.78
N LEU A 320 -22.75 -21.36 10.81
CA LEU A 320 -22.59 -20.02 10.20
C LEU A 320 -23.00 -20.00 8.73
N ARG A 321 -22.55 -20.98 7.96
CA ARG A 321 -22.91 -21.08 6.54
C ARG A 321 -24.41 -21.34 6.36
N THR A 322 -24.99 -22.21 7.20
CA THR A 322 -26.41 -22.56 7.13
C THR A 322 -27.30 -21.35 7.46
N THR A 323 -26.87 -20.51 8.41
CA THR A 323 -27.58 -19.29 8.77
C THR A 323 -27.71 -18.35 7.56
N LEU A 324 -26.61 -18.01 6.89
CA LEU A 324 -26.64 -17.16 5.70
C LEU A 324 -27.45 -17.76 4.55
N ALA A 325 -27.39 -19.08 4.40
CA ALA A 325 -28.17 -19.80 3.39
C ALA A 325 -29.66 -19.79 3.71
N ALA A 326 -30.06 -19.89 4.99
CA ALA A 326 -31.44 -19.82 5.44
C ALA A 326 -32.06 -18.44 5.21
N ASP A 327 -31.27 -17.38 5.36
CA ASP A 327 -31.67 -16.00 5.07
C ASP A 327 -31.65 -15.68 3.57
N ASN A 328 -31.35 -16.66 2.73
CA ASN A 328 -31.22 -16.51 1.27
C ASN A 328 -30.21 -15.46 0.83
N ILE A 329 -29.13 -15.29 1.56
CA ILE A 329 -28.07 -14.34 1.21
C ILE A 329 -27.26 -14.93 0.03
N PRO A 330 -27.16 -14.22 -1.12
CA PRO A 330 -26.40 -14.72 -2.24
C PRO A 330 -24.88 -14.65 -2.01
N GLN A 331 -24.15 -15.58 -2.61
CA GLN A 331 -22.68 -15.55 -2.61
C GLN A 331 -22.16 -14.39 -3.50
N PRO A 332 -20.89 -13.94 -3.33
CA PRO A 332 -19.80 -14.59 -2.58
C PRO A 332 -19.78 -14.25 -1.08
N TRP A 333 -19.45 -15.24 -0.26
CA TRP A 333 -19.22 -15.06 1.18
C TRP A 333 -17.72 -15.12 1.50
N VAL A 334 -17.29 -14.36 2.53
CA VAL A 334 -15.91 -14.32 2.97
C VAL A 334 -15.86 -14.52 4.48
N PHE A 335 -14.95 -15.40 4.93
CA PHE A 335 -14.61 -15.53 6.35
C PHE A 335 -13.61 -14.44 6.75
N LEU A 336 -13.88 -13.78 7.86
CA LEU A 336 -13.02 -12.78 8.45
C LEU A 336 -12.72 -13.17 9.90
N THR A 337 -11.45 -13.33 10.25
CA THR A 337 -11.02 -13.78 11.58
C THR A 337 -9.58 -13.35 11.88
N ASN A 338 -9.10 -13.62 13.09
CA ASN A 338 -7.71 -13.40 13.48
C ASN A 338 -6.86 -14.69 13.35
N ALA A 339 -5.54 -14.54 13.37
CA ALA A 339 -4.61 -15.64 13.21
C ALA A 339 -4.69 -16.68 14.36
N ASN A 340 -5.16 -16.27 15.55
CA ASN A 340 -5.33 -17.20 16.67
C ASN A 340 -6.43 -18.23 16.38
N VAL A 341 -7.54 -17.78 15.79
CA VAL A 341 -8.65 -18.65 15.41
C VAL A 341 -8.25 -19.61 14.28
N THR A 342 -7.57 -19.11 13.24
CA THR A 342 -7.10 -19.98 12.14
C THR A 342 -6.09 -21.01 12.63
N SER A 343 -5.15 -20.61 13.48
CA SER A 343 -4.20 -21.56 14.11
C SER A 343 -4.92 -22.62 14.95
N LYS A 344 -5.95 -22.23 15.71
CA LYS A 344 -6.75 -23.20 16.48
C LYS A 344 -7.54 -24.14 15.58
N MET A 345 -8.08 -23.65 14.45
CA MET A 345 -8.76 -24.49 13.46
C MET A 345 -7.82 -25.50 12.78
N MET A 346 -6.54 -25.15 12.60
CA MET A 346 -5.50 -26.05 12.07
C MET A 346 -5.15 -27.18 13.05
N THR A 347 -5.39 -27.00 14.34
CA THR A 347 -5.13 -28.02 15.38
C THR A 347 -6.38 -28.77 15.84
N THR A 348 -7.58 -28.32 15.43
CA THR A 348 -8.84 -28.92 15.84
C THR A 348 -9.36 -29.87 14.76
N LEU A 349 -9.64 -31.11 15.12
CA LEU A 349 -10.22 -32.12 14.22
C LEU A 349 -11.65 -31.75 13.82
N LYS A 350 -12.08 -32.13 12.62
CA LYS A 350 -13.47 -31.94 12.15
C LYS A 350 -14.45 -32.80 13.00
N ASP A 351 -14.02 -33.98 13.36
CA ASP A 351 -14.74 -34.86 14.27
C ASP A 351 -13.78 -35.32 15.38
N SER A 352 -14.07 -34.90 16.60
CA SER A 352 -13.24 -35.23 17.77
C SER A 352 -13.25 -36.73 18.11
N ALA A 353 -14.26 -37.45 17.67
CA ALA A 353 -14.37 -38.90 17.86
C ALA A 353 -13.56 -39.71 16.84
N ASN A 354 -13.18 -39.12 15.72
CA ASN A 354 -12.46 -39.77 14.64
C ASN A 354 -11.15 -39.03 14.29
N THR A 355 -10.01 -39.57 14.74
CA THR A 355 -8.69 -39.00 14.48
C THR A 355 -8.32 -38.90 12.99
N ASN A 356 -8.97 -39.67 12.13
CA ASN A 356 -8.76 -39.64 10.67
C ASN A 356 -9.66 -38.63 9.93
N SER A 357 -10.48 -37.87 10.67
CA SER A 357 -11.42 -36.91 10.07
C SER A 357 -10.76 -35.67 9.39
N GLY A 358 -9.47 -35.46 9.63
CA GLY A 358 -8.72 -34.27 9.22
C GLY A 358 -9.05 -33.06 10.09
N TYR A 359 -8.24 -32.01 9.93
CA TYR A 359 -8.43 -30.76 10.67
C TYR A 359 -9.50 -29.86 10.01
N ILE A 360 -10.08 -28.95 10.79
CA ILE A 360 -11.09 -27.98 10.29
C ILE A 360 -10.50 -27.14 9.15
N LEU A 361 -9.26 -26.66 9.32
CA LEU A 361 -8.48 -25.99 8.29
C LEU A 361 -7.18 -26.79 8.10
N MET A 362 -6.88 -27.18 6.87
CA MET A 362 -5.63 -27.87 6.54
C MET A 362 -4.52 -26.86 6.22
N ASP A 363 -3.27 -27.30 6.41
CA ASP A 363 -2.10 -26.49 6.12
C ASP A 363 -2.09 -25.99 4.67
N GLY A 364 -1.77 -24.71 4.50
CA GLY A 364 -1.72 -24.07 3.18
C GLY A 364 -3.08 -23.74 2.55
N GLN A 365 -4.21 -24.07 3.20
CA GLN A 365 -5.52 -23.69 2.72
C GLN A 365 -5.88 -22.27 3.11
N THR A 366 -6.24 -21.47 2.12
CA THR A 366 -6.76 -20.10 2.28
C THR A 366 -8.29 -20.03 2.24
N ASN A 367 -8.94 -21.18 2.09
CA ASN A 367 -10.40 -21.31 1.98
C ASN A 367 -10.92 -22.25 3.06
N LEU A 368 -12.00 -21.84 3.73
CA LEU A 368 -12.74 -22.64 4.69
C LEU A 368 -14.12 -22.96 4.10
N ILE A 369 -14.45 -24.24 3.98
CA ILE A 369 -15.72 -24.70 3.36
C ILE A 369 -15.98 -24.07 1.98
N GLY A 370 -14.93 -23.90 1.18
CA GLY A 370 -15.02 -23.31 -0.17
C GLY A 370 -15.07 -21.77 -0.22
N HIS A 371 -15.05 -21.09 0.93
CA HIS A 371 -15.06 -19.63 1.02
C HIS A 371 -13.71 -19.08 1.47
N LYS A 372 -13.29 -17.95 0.90
CA LYS A 372 -12.02 -17.29 1.22
C LYS A 372 -11.97 -16.88 2.69
N ILE A 373 -10.80 -17.08 3.31
CA ILE A 373 -10.50 -16.54 4.64
C ILE A 373 -9.65 -15.28 4.49
N VAL A 374 -10.02 -14.23 5.21
CA VAL A 374 -9.24 -13.02 5.39
C VAL A 374 -8.83 -12.94 6.85
N GLU A 375 -7.52 -12.95 7.08
CA GLU A 375 -6.95 -12.83 8.43
C GLU A 375 -6.57 -11.39 8.73
N SER A 376 -6.92 -10.92 9.94
CA SER A 376 -6.47 -9.64 10.45
C SER A 376 -6.42 -9.63 11.97
N GLN A 377 -5.35 -9.04 12.51
CA GLN A 377 -5.20 -8.83 13.96
C GLN A 377 -6.05 -7.68 14.51
N VAL A 378 -6.74 -6.93 13.64
CA VAL A 378 -7.73 -5.93 14.07
C VAL A 378 -8.97 -6.59 14.68
N ILE A 379 -9.23 -7.87 14.34
CA ILE A 379 -10.34 -8.63 14.94
C ILE A 379 -9.98 -8.96 16.38
N PRO A 380 -10.85 -8.63 17.35
CA PRO A 380 -10.56 -8.78 18.75
C PRO A 380 -10.33 -10.25 19.13
N ASN A 381 -9.33 -10.46 20.00
CA ASN A 381 -9.01 -11.73 20.64
C ASN A 381 -9.19 -11.66 22.17
N ASN A 382 -9.82 -10.61 22.65
CA ASN A 382 -10.01 -10.30 24.07
C ASN A 382 -11.50 -10.15 24.45
N LEU A 383 -12.39 -10.76 23.69
CA LEU A 383 -13.80 -10.77 24.00
C LEU A 383 -14.09 -11.62 25.25
N THR A 384 -15.22 -11.32 25.90
CA THR A 384 -15.65 -12.02 27.12
C THR A 384 -16.97 -12.74 26.87
N LYS A 385 -17.04 -14.00 27.31
CA LYS A 385 -18.27 -14.79 27.32
C LYS A 385 -18.35 -15.66 28.58
N GLY A 386 -19.34 -15.40 29.43
CA GLY A 386 -19.51 -16.12 30.69
C GLY A 386 -18.27 -16.02 31.59
N SER A 387 -17.70 -17.17 32.00
CA SER A 387 -16.49 -17.22 32.79
C SER A 387 -15.19 -16.99 31.99
N SER A 388 -15.24 -17.07 30.65
CA SER A 388 -14.09 -16.82 29.77
C SER A 388 -13.93 -15.33 29.52
N SER A 389 -13.17 -14.67 30.39
CA SER A 389 -12.96 -13.23 30.35
C SER A 389 -11.70 -12.87 29.58
N GLY A 390 -11.82 -12.05 28.53
CA GLY A 390 -10.68 -11.51 27.79
C GLY A 390 -9.90 -12.54 26.96
N VAL A 391 -10.48 -13.70 26.64
CA VAL A 391 -9.80 -14.80 25.91
C VAL A 391 -10.57 -15.28 24.69
N CYS A 392 -11.72 -14.69 24.40
CA CYS A 392 -12.53 -15.07 23.27
C CYS A 392 -12.19 -14.25 22.03
N SER A 393 -12.25 -14.91 20.89
CA SER A 393 -12.03 -14.31 19.56
C SER A 393 -13.29 -14.38 18.72
N ALA A 394 -13.36 -13.55 17.67
CA ALA A 394 -14.46 -13.54 16.74
C ALA A 394 -14.13 -14.24 15.42
N LEU A 395 -15.13 -14.92 14.86
CA LEU A 395 -15.18 -15.41 13.48
C LEU A 395 -16.43 -14.86 12.81
N ILE A 396 -16.27 -14.18 11.72
CA ILE A 396 -17.34 -13.53 10.96
C ILE A 396 -17.40 -14.20 9.59
N LEU A 397 -18.57 -14.64 9.18
CA LEU A 397 -18.85 -15.02 7.79
C LEU A 397 -19.86 -14.03 7.23
N GLY A 398 -19.59 -13.46 6.09
CA GLY A 398 -20.50 -12.48 5.54
C GLY A 398 -20.29 -12.15 4.08
N ARG A 399 -21.26 -11.41 3.57
CA ARG A 399 -21.25 -10.75 2.28
C ARG A 399 -20.97 -9.25 2.47
N PHE A 400 -19.81 -8.79 1.99
CA PHE A 400 -19.30 -7.44 2.27
C PHE A 400 -19.58 -6.43 1.18
N ASP A 401 -20.01 -6.83 -0.02
CA ASP A 401 -20.31 -5.94 -1.15
C ASP A 401 -21.53 -5.01 -0.93
N GLU A 402 -22.38 -5.31 0.04
CA GLU A 402 -23.47 -4.43 0.47
C GLU A 402 -23.07 -3.49 1.63
N THR A 403 -21.80 -3.47 2.01
CA THR A 403 -21.28 -2.48 2.97
C THR A 403 -20.71 -1.30 2.21
N GLU A 404 -21.07 -0.12 2.64
CA GLU A 404 -20.58 1.13 2.06
C GLU A 404 -19.83 1.95 3.11
N VAL A 405 -18.61 2.36 2.74
CA VAL A 405 -17.79 3.30 3.50
C VAL A 405 -17.87 4.66 2.84
N PHE A 406 -18.21 5.66 3.62
CA PHE A 406 -18.40 7.05 3.18
C PHE A 406 -17.26 7.92 3.71
N GLN A 407 -16.72 8.77 2.83
CA GLN A 407 -15.72 9.76 3.17
C GLN A 407 -16.20 11.15 2.75
N TRP A 408 -16.31 12.07 3.69
CA TRP A 408 -16.61 13.47 3.42
C TRP A 408 -15.32 14.27 3.30
N GLY A 409 -15.20 14.94 2.15
CA GLY A 409 -14.01 15.73 1.83
C GLY A 409 -12.72 14.91 1.78
N ASN A 410 -11.61 15.60 1.93
CA ASN A 410 -10.27 15.04 1.96
C ASN A 410 -9.71 15.02 3.39
N VAL A 411 -8.68 14.21 3.63
CA VAL A 411 -7.93 14.25 4.88
C VAL A 411 -7.15 15.56 4.94
N ALA A 412 -7.45 16.41 5.92
CA ALA A 412 -6.70 17.63 6.19
C ALA A 412 -5.59 17.35 7.21
N ILE A 413 -4.35 17.74 6.90
CA ILE A 413 -3.20 17.63 7.81
C ILE A 413 -2.73 19.03 8.11
N GLU A 414 -2.73 19.39 9.39
CA GLU A 414 -2.34 20.71 9.89
C GLU A 414 -1.08 20.61 10.75
N PHE A 415 -0.14 21.52 10.48
CA PHE A 415 1.08 21.69 11.27
C PHE A 415 0.91 22.96 12.12
N ASP A 416 0.87 22.79 13.43
CA ASP A 416 0.73 23.89 14.40
C ASP A 416 2.04 24.13 15.15
N PRO A 417 2.83 25.13 14.73
CA PRO A 417 4.07 25.50 15.40
C PRO A 417 3.87 26.40 16.63
N TYR A 418 2.64 26.89 16.87
CA TYR A 418 2.37 27.89 17.89
C TYR A 418 1.97 27.29 19.23
N SER A 419 1.03 26.34 19.24
CA SER A 419 0.52 25.73 20.49
C SER A 419 1.58 24.98 21.29
N GLY A 420 2.63 24.48 20.63
CA GLY A 420 3.76 23.79 21.24
C GLY A 420 4.99 24.67 21.49
N ALA A 421 4.90 26.00 21.30
CA ALA A 421 6.04 26.90 21.29
C ALA A 421 6.84 26.88 22.63
N ASN A 422 6.15 26.79 23.76
CA ASN A 422 6.78 26.75 25.10
C ASN A 422 7.70 25.53 25.28
N ASN A 423 7.43 24.43 24.59
CA ASN A 423 8.19 23.17 24.67
C ASN A 423 9.04 22.92 23.41
N SER A 424 9.18 23.91 22.54
CA SER A 424 9.86 23.80 21.23
C SER A 424 9.32 22.64 20.38
N LEU A 425 8.01 22.35 20.46
CA LEU A 425 7.33 21.31 19.71
C LEU A 425 6.52 21.92 18.56
N VAL A 426 6.40 21.15 17.48
CA VAL A 426 5.43 21.35 16.40
C VAL A 426 4.40 20.24 16.52
N TYR A 427 3.13 20.60 16.67
CA TYR A 427 2.04 19.63 16.67
C TYR A 427 1.57 19.37 15.24
N VAL A 428 1.32 18.09 14.97
CA VAL A 428 0.70 17.65 13.72
C VAL A 428 -0.66 17.06 14.05
N ARG A 429 -1.70 17.56 13.40
CA ARG A 429 -3.05 17.08 13.56
C ARG A 429 -3.61 16.71 12.20
N SER A 430 -4.38 15.65 12.11
CA SER A 430 -5.17 15.38 10.93
C SER A 430 -6.64 15.25 11.28
N PHE A 431 -7.46 15.74 10.38
CA PHE A 431 -8.92 15.69 10.47
C PHE A 431 -9.46 14.96 9.25
N SER A 432 -10.33 14.01 9.49
CA SER A 432 -11.02 13.28 8.44
C SER A 432 -12.41 12.87 8.92
N PHE A 433 -13.37 12.79 8.01
CA PHE A 433 -14.75 12.48 8.32
C PHE A 433 -15.18 11.22 7.59
N TRP A 434 -15.68 10.25 8.34
CA TRP A 434 -16.02 8.93 7.82
C TRP A 434 -17.32 8.42 8.44
N ASP A 435 -18.03 7.54 7.72
CA ASP A 435 -19.06 6.67 8.28
C ASP A 435 -19.16 5.37 7.49
N ILE A 436 -19.83 4.38 8.09
CA ILE A 436 -20.02 3.05 7.51
C ILE A 436 -21.48 2.70 7.59
N ILE A 437 -22.07 2.26 6.48
CA ILE A 437 -23.41 1.70 6.43
C ILE A 437 -23.34 0.22 6.04
N HIS A 438 -23.92 -0.61 6.89
CA HIS A 438 -24.25 -1.99 6.55
C HIS A 438 -25.73 -2.00 6.12
N LYS A 439 -25.98 -2.20 4.80
CA LYS A 439 -27.33 -2.14 4.25
C LYS A 439 -28.25 -3.16 4.90
N ARG A 440 -27.74 -4.39 5.06
CA ARG A 440 -28.45 -5.51 5.67
C ARG A 440 -27.58 -6.16 6.73
N PRO A 441 -27.97 -6.13 8.01
CA PRO A 441 -27.25 -6.83 9.08
C PRO A 441 -27.27 -8.35 8.92
N GLU A 442 -28.31 -8.90 8.30
CA GLU A 442 -28.47 -10.33 8.01
C GLU A 442 -27.38 -10.88 7.08
N ASN A 443 -26.66 -10.02 6.35
CA ASN A 443 -25.53 -10.41 5.51
C ASN A 443 -24.35 -11.00 6.30
N TYR A 444 -24.41 -10.95 7.63
CA TYR A 444 -23.33 -11.43 8.49
C TYR A 444 -23.84 -12.48 9.48
N ALA A 445 -23.07 -13.56 9.66
CA ALA A 445 -23.20 -14.51 10.74
C ALA A 445 -21.90 -14.52 11.54
N ILE A 446 -22.00 -14.48 12.86
CA ILE A 446 -20.86 -14.19 13.72
C ILE A 446 -20.79 -15.19 14.87
N ILE A 447 -19.59 -15.66 15.17
CA ILE A 447 -19.24 -16.30 16.44
C ILE A 447 -18.33 -15.35 17.21
N LYS A 448 -18.66 -15.05 18.47
CA LYS A 448 -17.88 -14.13 19.34
C LYS A 448 -17.20 -14.82 20.52
N ASP A 449 -17.42 -16.09 20.70
CA ASP A 449 -17.07 -16.86 21.89
C ASP A 449 -16.09 -18.01 21.61
N LEU A 450 -15.22 -17.84 20.59
CA LEU A 450 -14.14 -18.77 20.26
C LEU A 450 -12.99 -18.62 21.24
N THR A 451 -12.73 -19.63 22.07
CA THR A 451 -11.51 -19.66 22.89
C THR A 451 -10.35 -20.20 22.06
N THR A 452 -9.27 -19.45 22.02
CA THR A 452 -8.06 -19.75 21.20
C THR A 452 -6.84 -20.06 22.03
N THR A 453 -7.00 -20.08 23.34
CA THR A 453 -5.96 -20.47 24.32
C THR A 453 -5.87 -21.97 24.46
#